data_a2d0d3983d79e6a71c04bd60aec16293
#
_entry.id   a2d0d3983d79e6a71c04bd60aec16293
#
_cell.length_a   1.000
_cell.length_b   1.000
_cell.length_c   1.000
_cell.angle_alpha   90.00
_cell.angle_beta   90.00
_cell.angle_gamma   90.00
#
_symmetry.space_group_name_H-M   'P 1'
#
loop_
_entity.id
_entity.type
_entity.pdbx_description
1 polymer ?
#
loop_
_entity_poly.entity_id
_entity_poly.type
_entity_poly.pdbx_seq_one_letter_code
_entity_poly.pdbx_strand_id
1 'polypeptide(L)'
;LAVTIPGSAWLWIAARTAYGVSATGLFVVTQSWLNDASSNETRGRVIATFYLTYVLSIGAGGFSLRYIPLEGPMAAILCAAVSAIAMLPVSMTRLRTPPPPEAIHIAIRSVWAISPVGLVGLFAVGGLSMLVQGFAPIYAAVIGYGKNDIAMLFFLMQFGMLAVQLP
;
A
#
# COMPACT_ATOMS: atom_id res chain seq x y z
N LEU A 1 -9.81 -12.81 -8.42
CA LEU A 1 -10.21 -14.18 -8.83
C LEU A 1 -10.14 -15.17 -7.66
N ALA A 2 -9.07 -15.21 -6.87
CA ALA A 2 -8.97 -16.13 -5.72
C ALA A 2 -10.00 -15.86 -4.60
N VAL A 3 -10.53 -14.65 -4.51
CA VAL A 3 -11.57 -14.25 -3.53
C VAL A 3 -12.94 -14.86 -3.85
N THR A 4 -13.14 -15.29 -5.09
CA THR A 4 -14.44 -15.82 -5.58
C THR A 4 -14.49 -17.34 -5.67
N ILE A 5 -13.39 -18.05 -5.32
CA ILE A 5 -13.36 -19.51 -5.31
C ILE A 5 -13.81 -19.98 -3.91
N PRO A 6 -15.03 -20.51 -3.77
CA PRO A 6 -15.45 -21.09 -2.51
C PRO A 6 -14.70 -22.37 -2.23
N GLY A 7 -14.07 -22.48 -1.07
CA GLY A 7 -13.69 -23.78 -0.55
C GLY A 7 -12.27 -23.98 -0.04
N SER A 8 -11.30 -23.07 -0.24
CA SER A 8 -9.97 -23.29 0.32
C SER A 8 -9.39 -22.05 0.99
N ALA A 9 -9.42 -22.02 2.33
CA ALA A 9 -8.77 -20.99 3.12
C ALA A 9 -7.27 -20.86 2.78
N TRP A 10 -6.60 -21.97 2.49
CA TRP A 10 -5.20 -22.00 2.11
C TRP A 10 -4.91 -21.31 0.79
N LEU A 11 -5.76 -21.49 -0.21
CA LEU A 11 -5.62 -20.81 -1.50
C LEU A 11 -5.80 -19.30 -1.34
N TRP A 12 -6.74 -18.90 -0.50
CA TRP A 12 -6.97 -17.50 -0.19
C TRP A 12 -5.76 -16.88 0.54
N ILE A 13 -5.21 -17.57 1.54
CA ILE A 13 -4.01 -17.15 2.27
C ILE A 13 -2.82 -17.02 1.31
N ALA A 14 -2.59 -18.02 0.46
CA ALA A 14 -1.49 -18.00 -0.52
C ALA A 14 -1.63 -16.81 -1.50
N ALA A 15 -2.83 -16.57 -2.02
CA ALA A 15 -3.09 -15.47 -2.93
C ALA A 15 -2.89 -14.09 -2.24
N ARG A 16 -3.32 -13.93 -0.98
CA ARG A 16 -3.12 -12.72 -0.20
C ARG A 16 -1.64 -12.49 0.13
N THR A 17 -0.92 -13.55 0.44
CA THR A 17 0.53 -13.48 0.67
C THR A 17 1.27 -13.06 -0.60
N ALA A 18 0.97 -13.69 -1.73
CA ALA A 18 1.56 -13.35 -3.02
C ALA A 18 1.25 -11.88 -3.41
N TYR A 19 0.02 -11.43 -3.20
CA TYR A 19 -0.36 -10.03 -3.41
C TYR A 19 0.44 -9.09 -2.51
N GLY A 20 0.55 -9.40 -1.21
CA GLY A 20 1.30 -8.59 -0.25
C GLY A 20 2.78 -8.45 -0.64
N VAL A 21 3.43 -9.55 -0.99
CA VAL A 21 4.83 -9.54 -1.46
C VAL A 21 4.99 -8.72 -2.72
N SER A 22 4.10 -8.90 -3.70
CA SER A 22 4.16 -8.16 -4.98
C SER A 22 3.92 -6.66 -4.78
N ALA A 23 2.92 -6.28 -4.00
CA ALA A 23 2.59 -4.88 -3.73
C ALA A 23 3.72 -4.16 -2.97
N THR A 24 4.26 -4.81 -1.93
CA THR A 24 5.40 -4.26 -1.17
C THR A 24 6.64 -4.17 -2.04
N GLY A 25 6.92 -5.19 -2.86
CA GLY A 25 8.04 -5.18 -3.79
C GLY A 25 7.95 -4.01 -4.78
N LEU A 26 6.79 -3.80 -5.40
CA LEU A 26 6.55 -2.66 -6.29
C LEU A 26 6.74 -1.31 -5.57
N PHE A 27 6.23 -1.20 -4.34
CA PHE A 27 6.38 0.01 -3.54
C PHE A 27 7.85 0.34 -3.27
N VAL A 28 8.63 -0.64 -2.81
CA VAL A 28 10.07 -0.48 -2.51
C VAL A 28 10.85 -0.14 -3.78
N VAL A 29 10.63 -0.86 -4.88
CA VAL A 29 11.31 -0.60 -6.16
C VAL A 29 11.00 0.79 -6.69
N THR A 30 9.72 1.20 -6.66
CA THR A 30 9.32 2.53 -7.11
C THR A 30 9.96 3.62 -6.25
N GLN A 31 9.97 3.44 -4.94
CA GLN A 31 10.58 4.40 -4.01
C GLN A 31 12.09 4.51 -4.22
N SER A 32 12.78 3.39 -4.40
CA SER A 32 14.21 3.35 -4.72
C SER A 32 14.49 4.08 -6.03
N TRP A 33 13.73 3.77 -7.07
CA TRP A 33 13.89 4.40 -8.38
C TRP A 33 13.67 5.92 -8.33
N LEU A 34 12.62 6.38 -7.66
CA LEU A 34 12.37 7.81 -7.50
C LEU A 34 13.49 8.50 -6.71
N ASN A 35 14.04 7.82 -5.70
CA ASN A 35 15.15 8.33 -4.91
C ASN A 35 16.42 8.48 -5.75
N ASP A 36 16.73 7.50 -6.60
CA ASP A 36 17.91 7.49 -7.47
C ASP A 36 17.78 8.46 -8.63
N ALA A 37 16.58 8.64 -9.17
CA ALA A 37 16.30 9.56 -10.27
C ALA A 37 16.23 11.04 -9.80
N SER A 38 16.17 11.30 -8.50
CA SER A 38 15.99 12.63 -7.93
C SER A 38 17.33 13.26 -7.55
N SER A 39 17.52 14.56 -7.86
CA SER A 39 18.64 15.33 -7.34
C SER A 39 18.47 15.58 -5.84
N ASN A 40 19.57 15.89 -5.15
CA ASN A 40 19.53 16.20 -3.71
C ASN A 40 18.58 17.35 -3.36
N GLU A 41 18.41 18.32 -4.25
CA GLU A 41 17.54 19.49 -4.08
C GLU A 41 16.05 19.14 -4.25
N THR A 42 15.71 18.18 -5.09
CA THR A 42 14.34 17.83 -5.45
C THR A 42 13.82 16.58 -4.76
N ARG A 43 14.72 15.76 -4.20
CA ARG A 43 14.41 14.45 -3.60
C ARG A 43 13.29 14.50 -2.57
N GLY A 44 13.35 15.45 -1.65
CA GLY A 44 12.31 15.60 -0.62
C GLY A 44 10.93 15.86 -1.22
N ARG A 45 10.85 16.75 -2.23
CA ARG A 45 9.59 17.06 -2.91
C ARG A 45 9.05 15.87 -3.71
N VAL A 46 9.90 15.14 -4.41
CA VAL A 46 9.51 13.95 -5.19
C VAL A 46 8.97 12.86 -4.27
N ILE A 47 9.67 12.58 -3.17
CA ILE A 47 9.23 11.57 -2.19
C ILE A 47 7.93 12.02 -1.51
N ALA A 48 7.81 13.28 -1.13
CA ALA A 48 6.57 13.79 -0.54
C ALA A 48 5.39 13.67 -1.51
N THR A 49 5.58 14.01 -2.78
CA THR A 49 4.55 13.86 -3.83
C THR A 49 4.15 12.39 -4.02
N PHE A 50 5.12 11.48 -4.00
CA PHE A 50 4.85 10.05 -4.08
C PHE A 50 3.98 9.56 -2.91
N TYR A 51 4.33 9.92 -1.68
CA TYR A 51 3.53 9.57 -0.50
C TYR A 51 2.15 10.20 -0.51
N LEU A 52 2.05 11.46 -0.91
CA LEU A 52 0.78 12.16 -1.06
C LEU A 52 -0.14 11.42 -2.04
N THR A 53 0.37 11.07 -3.22
CA THR A 53 -0.37 10.31 -4.23
C THR A 53 -0.79 8.94 -3.71
N TYR A 54 0.10 8.24 -2.99
CA TYR A 54 -0.17 6.95 -2.39
C TYR A 54 -1.32 7.03 -1.37
N VAL A 55 -1.25 7.97 -0.42
CA VAL A 55 -2.27 8.15 0.63
C VAL A 55 -3.62 8.58 0.04
N LEU A 56 -3.61 9.51 -0.92
CA LEU A 56 -4.84 9.92 -1.62
C LEU A 56 -5.47 8.77 -2.39
N SER A 57 -4.67 7.92 -3.04
CA SER A 57 -5.17 6.76 -3.77
C SER A 57 -5.82 5.72 -2.86
N ILE A 58 -5.22 5.45 -1.68
CA ILE A 58 -5.82 4.56 -0.68
C ILE A 58 -7.13 5.16 -0.15
N GLY A 59 -7.14 6.45 0.17
CA GLY A 59 -8.34 7.13 0.64
C GLY A 59 -9.47 7.11 -0.40
N ALA A 60 -9.14 7.43 -1.66
CA ALA A 60 -10.10 7.38 -2.77
C ALA A 60 -10.62 5.96 -3.02
N GLY A 61 -9.73 4.95 -2.96
CA GLY A 61 -10.10 3.54 -3.06
C GLY A 61 -11.06 3.12 -1.96
N GLY A 62 -10.77 3.45 -0.70
CA GLY A 62 -11.65 3.20 0.43
C GLY A 62 -13.00 3.91 0.29
N PHE A 63 -13.00 5.18 -0.11
CA PHE A 63 -14.22 5.93 -0.34
C PHE A 63 -15.07 5.39 -1.48
N SER A 64 -14.44 4.88 -2.55
CA SER A 64 -15.14 4.27 -3.70
C SER A 64 -15.99 3.06 -3.33
N LEU A 65 -15.65 2.36 -2.23
CA LEU A 65 -16.44 1.24 -1.71
C LEU A 65 -17.88 1.63 -1.37
N ARG A 66 -18.13 2.92 -1.14
CA ARG A 66 -19.48 3.44 -0.93
C ARG A 66 -20.40 3.17 -2.11
N TYR A 67 -19.86 3.26 -3.32
CA TYR A 67 -20.60 3.16 -4.59
C TYR A 67 -20.52 1.78 -5.22
N ILE A 68 -19.56 0.95 -4.81
CA ILE A 68 -19.31 -0.36 -5.40
C ILE A 68 -20.09 -1.43 -4.63
N PRO A 69 -20.89 -2.29 -5.28
CA PRO A 69 -21.48 -3.44 -4.65
C PRO A 69 -20.38 -4.39 -4.13
N LEU A 70 -20.42 -4.73 -2.86
CA LEU A 70 -19.46 -5.68 -2.26
C LEU A 70 -19.84 -7.12 -2.52
N GLU A 71 -21.09 -7.36 -2.96
CA GLU A 71 -21.59 -8.65 -3.32
C GLU A 71 -21.13 -9.00 -4.74
N GLY A 72 -20.60 -10.22 -4.91
CA GLY A 72 -20.15 -10.71 -6.21
C GLY A 72 -18.72 -10.24 -6.61
N PRO A 73 -18.34 -10.48 -7.88
CA PRO A 73 -16.98 -10.25 -8.38
C PRO A 73 -16.67 -8.81 -8.78
N MET A 74 -17.63 -7.88 -8.72
CA MET A 74 -17.51 -6.52 -9.27
C MET A 74 -16.32 -5.75 -8.68
N ALA A 75 -16.14 -5.80 -7.37
CA ALA A 75 -15.01 -5.14 -6.72
C ALA A 75 -13.65 -5.69 -7.19
N ALA A 76 -13.55 -7.01 -7.35
CA ALA A 76 -12.33 -7.65 -7.84
C ALA A 76 -12.03 -7.30 -9.31
N ILE A 77 -13.07 -7.24 -10.15
CA ILE A 77 -12.95 -6.85 -11.57
C ILE A 77 -12.49 -5.40 -11.68
N LEU A 78 -13.06 -4.50 -10.90
CA LEU A 78 -12.66 -3.09 -10.88
C LEU A 78 -11.22 -2.91 -10.41
N CYS A 79 -10.82 -3.60 -9.35
CA CYS A 79 -9.43 -3.58 -8.90
C CYS A 79 -8.45 -4.09 -9.98
N ALA A 80 -8.80 -5.17 -10.68
CA ALA A 80 -7.98 -5.69 -11.77
C ALA A 80 -7.92 -4.71 -12.94
N ALA A 81 -9.03 -4.08 -13.32
CA ALA A 81 -9.10 -3.11 -14.41
C ALA A 81 -8.27 -1.86 -14.08
N VAL A 82 -8.40 -1.30 -12.88
CA VAL A 82 -7.61 -0.14 -12.44
C VAL A 82 -6.12 -0.47 -12.41
N SER A 83 -5.76 -1.66 -11.93
CA SER A 83 -4.36 -2.11 -11.94
C SER A 83 -3.80 -2.25 -13.35
N ALA A 84 -4.58 -2.79 -14.29
CA ALA A 84 -4.18 -2.91 -15.70
C ALA A 84 -4.01 -1.52 -16.34
N ILE A 85 -4.94 -0.59 -16.11
CA ILE A 85 -4.84 0.79 -16.60
C ILE A 85 -3.61 1.50 -16.03
N ALA A 86 -3.31 1.29 -14.76
CA ALA A 86 -2.13 1.88 -14.11
C ALA A 86 -0.80 1.41 -14.72
N MET A 87 -0.77 0.25 -15.35
CA MET A 87 0.43 -0.23 -16.05
C MET A 87 0.68 0.46 -17.41
N LEU A 88 -0.35 1.06 -18.02
CA LEU A 88 -0.22 1.70 -19.33
C LEU A 88 0.82 2.84 -19.36
N PRO A 89 0.77 3.85 -18.45
CA PRO A 89 1.76 4.92 -18.46
C PRO A 89 3.17 4.40 -18.19
N VAL A 90 3.30 3.36 -17.36
CA VAL A 90 4.61 2.74 -17.07
C VAL A 90 5.18 2.07 -18.33
N SER A 91 4.36 1.32 -19.07
CA SER A 91 4.78 0.64 -20.30
C SER A 91 5.10 1.61 -21.45
N MET A 92 4.49 2.79 -21.44
CA MET A 92 4.75 3.85 -22.44
C MET A 92 5.96 4.71 -22.09
N THR A 93 6.46 4.63 -20.87
CA THR A 93 7.59 5.43 -20.41
C THR A 93 8.89 4.89 -21.01
N ARG A 94 9.63 5.78 -21.69
CA ARG A 94 10.96 5.49 -22.29
C ARG A 94 12.11 5.93 -21.37
N LEU A 95 11.86 6.09 -20.09
CA LEU A 95 12.92 6.42 -19.14
C LEU A 95 13.91 5.26 -19.04
N ARG A 96 15.20 5.59 -18.89
CA ARG A 96 16.22 4.58 -18.66
C ARG A 96 15.89 3.81 -17.40
N THR A 97 15.88 2.50 -17.50
CA THR A 97 15.80 1.64 -16.31
C THR A 97 16.99 1.95 -15.40
N PRO A 98 16.77 2.09 -14.09
CA PRO A 98 17.87 2.22 -13.15
C PRO A 98 18.84 1.03 -13.33
N PRO A 99 20.14 1.25 -13.13
CA PRO A 99 21.09 0.15 -13.15
C PRO A 99 20.62 -0.92 -12.14
N PRO A 100 20.81 -2.22 -12.46
CA PRO A 100 20.47 -3.27 -11.53
C PRO A 100 21.18 -2.98 -10.20
N PRO A 101 20.48 -3.10 -9.05
CA PRO A 101 21.10 -2.87 -7.75
C PRO A 101 22.31 -3.79 -7.62
N GLU A 102 23.44 -3.25 -7.20
CA GLU A 102 24.57 -4.07 -6.74
C GLU A 102 24.04 -5.04 -5.70
N ALA A 103 24.54 -6.29 -5.70
CA ALA A 103 24.01 -7.36 -4.89
C ALA A 103 23.68 -6.90 -3.46
N ILE A 104 22.38 -6.78 -3.17
CA ILE A 104 21.92 -6.31 -1.86
C ILE A 104 22.06 -7.49 -0.90
N HIS A 105 23.10 -7.47 -0.10
CA HIS A 105 23.18 -8.33 1.06
C HIS A 105 22.31 -7.72 2.16
N ILE A 106 21.14 -8.30 2.39
CA ILE A 106 20.29 -7.91 3.54
C ILE A 106 21.03 -8.30 4.82
N ALA A 107 21.80 -7.37 5.34
CA ALA A 107 22.55 -7.57 6.57
C ALA A 107 21.72 -7.09 7.76
N ILE A 108 20.66 -7.83 8.13
CA ILE A 108 19.83 -7.52 9.31
C ILE A 108 20.72 -7.31 10.54
N ARG A 109 21.80 -8.09 10.66
CA ARG A 109 22.76 -7.97 11.76
C ARG A 109 23.47 -6.61 11.77
N SER A 110 23.80 -6.06 10.61
CA SER A 110 24.41 -4.73 10.50
C SER A 110 23.42 -3.63 10.87
N VAL A 111 22.18 -3.72 10.40
CA VAL A 111 21.12 -2.76 10.76
C VAL A 111 20.84 -2.81 12.27
N TRP A 112 20.79 -4.01 12.85
CA TRP A 112 20.64 -4.19 14.29
C TRP A 112 21.80 -3.55 15.08
N ALA A 113 23.04 -3.71 14.61
CA ALA A 113 24.20 -3.11 15.25
C ALA A 113 24.19 -1.58 15.20
N ILE A 114 23.62 -0.98 14.15
CA ILE A 114 23.51 0.49 13.99
C ILE A 114 22.39 1.05 14.88
N SER A 115 21.20 0.47 14.85
CA SER A 115 20.04 0.98 15.57
C SER A 115 19.00 -0.11 15.88
N PRO A 116 19.19 -0.85 16.99
CA PRO A 116 18.18 -1.85 17.41
C PRO A 116 16.84 -1.20 17.76
N VAL A 117 16.86 -0.01 18.36
CA VAL A 117 15.65 0.74 18.69
C VAL A 117 14.88 1.15 17.45
N GLY A 118 15.58 1.60 16.40
CA GLY A 118 14.95 1.94 15.12
C GLY A 118 14.29 0.74 14.46
N LEU A 119 14.96 -0.43 14.47
CA LEU A 119 14.40 -1.64 13.86
C LEU A 119 13.17 -2.15 14.62
N VAL A 120 13.24 -2.20 15.95
CA VAL A 120 12.10 -2.61 16.80
C VAL A 120 10.95 -1.60 16.69
N GLY A 121 11.26 -0.31 16.67
CA GLY A 121 10.27 0.76 16.50
C GLY A 121 9.53 0.65 15.17
N LEU A 122 10.26 0.47 14.06
CA LEU A 122 9.66 0.27 12.74
C LEU A 122 8.77 -0.97 12.68
N PHE A 123 9.22 -2.08 13.28
CA PHE A 123 8.43 -3.31 13.35
C PHE A 123 7.14 -3.10 14.16
N ALA A 124 7.24 -2.44 15.31
CA ALA A 124 6.08 -2.16 16.16
C ALA A 124 5.08 -1.21 15.48
N VAL A 125 5.57 -0.11 14.88
CA VAL A 125 4.72 0.86 14.17
C VAL A 125 4.08 0.22 12.94
N GLY A 126 4.83 -0.56 12.16
CA GLY A 126 4.30 -1.27 11.00
C GLY A 126 3.22 -2.29 11.39
N GLY A 127 3.48 -3.09 12.42
CA GLY A 127 2.53 -4.05 12.96
C GLY A 127 1.25 -3.38 13.47
N LEU A 128 1.40 -2.32 14.26
CA LEU A 128 0.26 -1.56 14.79
C LEU A 128 -0.55 -0.91 13.66
N SER A 129 0.10 -0.33 12.67
CA SER A 129 -0.57 0.27 11.51
C SER A 129 -1.38 -0.77 10.73
N MET A 130 -0.83 -1.96 10.51
CA MET A 130 -1.55 -3.05 9.83
C MET A 130 -2.71 -3.58 10.66
N LEU A 131 -2.56 -3.70 11.97
CA LEU A 131 -3.65 -4.05 12.88
C LEU A 131 -4.80 -3.04 12.80
N VAL A 132 -4.50 -1.75 12.94
CA VAL A 132 -5.52 -0.71 12.90
C VAL A 132 -6.21 -0.68 11.52
N GLN A 133 -5.47 -0.69 10.43
CA GLN A 133 -6.06 -0.66 9.08
C GLN A 133 -6.88 -1.92 8.76
N GLY A 134 -6.47 -3.09 9.25
CA GLY A 134 -7.18 -4.35 9.01
C GLY A 134 -8.40 -4.54 9.91
N PHE A 135 -8.27 -4.23 11.20
CA PHE A 135 -9.32 -4.53 12.18
C PHE A 135 -10.33 -3.40 12.38
N ALA A 136 -9.95 -2.12 12.20
CA ALA A 136 -10.88 -1.02 12.42
C ALA A 136 -12.17 -1.13 11.60
N PRO A 137 -12.15 -1.48 10.29
CA PRO A 137 -13.38 -1.66 9.52
C PRO A 137 -14.19 -2.88 9.96
N ILE A 138 -13.52 -3.96 10.35
CA ILE A 138 -14.20 -5.17 10.86
C ILE A 138 -14.90 -4.85 12.18
N TYR A 139 -14.21 -4.18 13.08
CA TYR A 139 -14.76 -3.76 14.36
C TYR A 139 -15.96 -2.80 14.17
N ALA A 140 -15.83 -1.82 13.28
CA ALA A 140 -16.91 -0.90 12.94
C ALA A 140 -18.15 -1.65 12.43
N ALA A 141 -17.97 -2.66 11.57
CA ALA A 141 -19.07 -3.49 11.10
C ALA A 141 -19.74 -4.30 12.23
N VAL A 142 -18.94 -4.85 13.15
CA VAL A 142 -19.45 -5.63 14.29
C VAL A 142 -20.28 -4.77 15.24
N ILE A 143 -19.90 -3.51 15.47
CA ILE A 143 -20.66 -2.58 16.32
C ILE A 143 -21.82 -1.89 15.60
N GLY A 144 -22.11 -2.28 14.35
CA GLY A 144 -23.32 -1.88 13.62
C GLY A 144 -23.15 -0.66 12.70
N TYR A 145 -21.95 -0.19 12.44
CA TYR A 145 -21.75 0.86 11.44
C TYR A 145 -22.05 0.36 10.03
N GLY A 146 -22.74 1.19 9.26
CA GLY A 146 -23.08 0.92 7.87
C GLY A 146 -21.88 1.02 6.92
N LYS A 147 -22.03 0.47 5.71
CA LYS A 147 -21.02 0.51 4.65
C LYS A 147 -20.49 1.93 4.39
N ASN A 148 -21.39 2.92 4.41
CA ASN A 148 -21.02 4.32 4.16
C ASN A 148 -20.12 4.90 5.26
N ASP A 149 -20.40 4.52 6.53
CA ASP A 149 -19.64 4.99 7.68
C ASP A 149 -18.24 4.36 7.69
N ILE A 150 -18.16 3.08 7.32
CA ILE A 150 -16.88 2.36 7.19
C ILE A 150 -16.04 2.96 6.06
N ALA A 151 -16.64 3.29 4.91
CA ALA A 151 -15.94 3.95 3.82
C ALA A 151 -15.42 5.34 4.23
N MET A 152 -16.23 6.09 5.01
CA MET A 152 -15.82 7.38 5.55
C MET A 152 -14.72 7.24 6.59
N LEU A 153 -14.78 6.24 7.45
CA LEU A 153 -13.72 5.91 8.40
C LEU A 153 -12.38 5.72 7.71
N PHE A 154 -12.34 4.90 6.66
CA PHE A 154 -11.13 4.69 5.86
C PHE A 154 -10.59 5.98 5.26
N PHE A 155 -11.47 6.78 4.67
CA PHE A 155 -11.09 8.06 4.10
C PHE A 155 -10.47 9.00 5.14
N LEU A 156 -11.13 9.15 6.30
CA LEU A 156 -10.65 10.02 7.38
C LEU A 156 -9.34 9.54 8.00
N MET A 157 -9.15 8.22 8.13
CA MET A 157 -7.87 7.66 8.59
C MET A 157 -6.72 8.06 7.67
N GLN A 158 -6.91 8.00 6.36
CA GLN A 158 -5.89 8.40 5.39
C GLN A 158 -5.67 9.92 5.42
N PHE A 159 -6.73 10.69 5.61
CA PHE A 159 -6.63 12.15 5.73
C PHE A 159 -5.83 12.57 6.98
N GLY A 160 -6.01 11.85 8.10
CA GLY A 160 -5.22 12.04 9.31
C GLY A 160 -3.72 11.81 9.08
N MET A 161 -3.35 10.77 8.33
CA MET A 161 -1.95 10.53 7.96
C MET A 161 -1.38 11.66 7.09
N LEU A 162 -2.20 12.24 6.23
CA LEU A 162 -1.81 13.34 5.35
C LEU A 162 -1.57 14.63 6.11
N ALA A 163 -2.41 14.93 7.10
CA ALA A 163 -2.30 16.14 7.91
C ALA A 163 -0.99 16.24 8.70
N VAL A 164 -0.40 15.08 9.08
CA VAL A 164 0.88 15.02 9.80
C VAL A 164 2.09 15.15 8.86
N GLN A 165 1.91 14.91 7.55
CA GLN A 165 2.99 14.99 6.57
C GLN A 165 3.16 16.37 5.94
N LEU A 166 2.23 17.27 6.15
CA LEU A 166 2.36 18.67 5.72
C LEU A 166 3.21 19.42 6.75
N PRO A 167 4.33 20.04 6.32
CA PRO A 167 5.19 20.83 7.19
C PRO A 167 4.49 22.10 7.69
#